data_bbb5d2910af1b58eb6955cee464bb117
#
_entry.id   bbb5d2910af1b58eb6955cee464bb117
#
_cell.length_a   1.000
_cell.length_b   1.000
_cell.length_c   1.000
_cell.angle_alpha   90.00
_cell.angle_beta   90.00
_cell.angle_gamma   90.00
#
_symmetry.space_group_name_H-M   'P 1'
#
loop_
_entity.id
_entity.type
_entity.pdbx_description
1 polymer ?
#
loop_
_entity_poly.entity_id
_entity_poly.type
_entity_poly.pdbx_seq_one_letter_code
_entity_poly.pdbx_strand_id
1 'polypeptide(L)'
;MYFCQMFLRMIKKALLIVGMLTVTLSCSEYQKLLKSDDTAQKYTRAEELYNQGIEKDSDKSLKRSLRLLEQIEPQFRGKPQGQRLAYMVANAHYQLEDYYLAPFEFERFLQLYPNSDKAEEAEFKMAASYFYRSPKYNLDQTDTHKGIEKLQIYLNKYPDGEYSDKANEMATALQTKLEKKAFEIAKQYHKTQYYKAAIASFNNFLADNPGSPFREEAYFYRFDSAYLLAINSFQVLMEERLKEAKDFYETYKKYYPEGQYLPQMKDALEDINNRLQNF
;
A
#
# COMPACT_ATOMS: atom_id res chain seq x y z
N MET A 1 -34.78 -51.15 -16.10
CA MET A 1 -34.22 -50.01 -15.32
C MET A 1 -32.70 -49.99 -15.28
N TYR A 2 -32.00 -51.10 -15.16
CA TYR A 2 -30.50 -51.18 -15.10
C TYR A 2 -29.76 -50.75 -16.39
N PHE A 3 -30.33 -51.03 -17.55
CA PHE A 3 -29.72 -50.71 -18.85
C PHE A 3 -29.62 -49.18 -19.11
N CYS A 4 -30.59 -48.41 -18.65
CA CYS A 4 -30.64 -46.96 -18.83
C CYS A 4 -29.61 -46.26 -17.94
N GLN A 5 -29.37 -46.76 -16.74
CA GLN A 5 -28.34 -46.21 -15.84
C GLN A 5 -26.91 -46.51 -16.32
N MET A 6 -26.70 -47.66 -16.93
CA MET A 6 -25.41 -48.04 -17.50
C MET A 6 -25.07 -47.17 -18.71
N PHE A 7 -26.04 -46.89 -19.56
CA PHE A 7 -25.90 -46.04 -20.74
C PHE A 7 -25.60 -44.57 -20.35
N LEU A 8 -26.27 -44.05 -19.33
CA LEU A 8 -26.01 -42.70 -18.81
C LEU A 8 -24.59 -42.56 -18.20
N ARG A 9 -24.10 -43.60 -17.52
CA ARG A 9 -22.73 -43.63 -16.99
C ARG A 9 -21.67 -43.67 -18.10
N MET A 10 -21.95 -44.39 -19.19
CA MET A 10 -21.05 -44.41 -20.36
C MET A 10 -20.98 -43.06 -21.06
N ILE A 11 -22.12 -42.38 -21.26
CA ILE A 11 -22.15 -41.03 -21.84
C ILE A 11 -21.42 -40.02 -20.96
N LYS A 12 -21.59 -40.03 -19.64
CA LYS A 12 -20.86 -39.16 -18.72
C LYS A 12 -19.36 -39.42 -18.77
N LYS A 13 -18.90 -40.67 -18.85
CA LYS A 13 -17.49 -41.00 -19.00
C LYS A 13 -16.94 -40.58 -20.36
N ALA A 14 -17.69 -40.74 -21.44
CA ALA A 14 -17.31 -40.28 -22.77
C ALA A 14 -17.20 -38.75 -22.85
N LEU A 15 -18.13 -38.00 -22.24
CA LEU A 15 -18.08 -36.54 -22.14
C LEU A 15 -16.88 -36.04 -21.28
N LEU A 16 -16.55 -36.75 -20.18
CA LEU A 16 -15.38 -36.47 -19.40
C LEU A 16 -14.07 -36.72 -20.16
N ILE A 17 -14.00 -37.79 -20.95
CA ILE A 17 -12.81 -38.12 -21.78
C ILE A 17 -12.65 -37.09 -22.89
N VAL A 18 -13.73 -36.69 -23.57
CA VAL A 18 -13.72 -35.67 -24.62
C VAL A 18 -13.29 -34.32 -24.03
N GLY A 19 -13.83 -33.96 -22.86
CA GLY A 19 -13.39 -32.73 -22.13
C GLY A 19 -11.91 -32.77 -21.74
N MET A 20 -11.38 -33.92 -21.32
CA MET A 20 -9.95 -34.08 -21.03
C MET A 20 -9.05 -34.01 -22.26
N LEU A 21 -9.48 -34.55 -23.39
CA LEU A 21 -8.75 -34.48 -24.67
C LEU A 21 -8.66 -33.06 -25.21
N THR A 22 -9.71 -32.25 -25.11
CA THR A 22 -9.69 -30.84 -25.56
C THR A 22 -8.71 -29.99 -24.75
N VAL A 23 -8.58 -30.23 -23.44
CA VAL A 23 -7.61 -29.51 -22.58
C VAL A 23 -6.17 -29.87 -22.93
N THR A 24 -5.88 -31.11 -23.27
CA THR A 24 -4.51 -31.54 -23.63
C THR A 24 -4.07 -31.03 -25.01
N LEU A 25 -4.98 -30.92 -25.98
CA LEU A 25 -4.71 -30.39 -27.32
C LEU A 25 -4.37 -28.89 -27.27
N SER A 26 -5.11 -28.09 -26.52
CA SER A 26 -4.84 -26.66 -26.35
C SER A 26 -3.47 -26.37 -25.66
N CYS A 27 -3.04 -27.23 -24.74
CA CYS A 27 -1.71 -27.13 -24.13
C CYS A 27 -0.58 -27.43 -25.13
N SER A 28 -0.80 -28.34 -26.05
CA SER A 28 0.17 -28.72 -27.09
C SER A 28 0.37 -27.62 -28.14
N GLU A 29 -0.68 -26.90 -28.56
CA GLU A 29 -0.58 -25.80 -29.54
C GLU A 29 0.17 -24.60 -28.97
N TYR A 30 -0.13 -24.20 -27.74
CA TYR A 30 0.59 -23.11 -27.07
C TYR A 30 2.09 -23.43 -26.90
N GLN A 31 2.43 -24.69 -26.56
CA GLN A 31 3.83 -25.11 -26.42
C GLN A 31 4.58 -25.12 -27.77
N LYS A 32 3.90 -25.48 -28.86
CA LYS A 32 4.46 -25.38 -30.22
C LYS A 32 4.70 -23.91 -30.58
N LEU A 33 3.75 -23.03 -30.26
CA LEU A 33 3.89 -21.59 -30.54
C LEU A 33 5.04 -20.96 -29.77
N LEU A 34 5.22 -21.29 -28.49
CA LEU A 34 6.36 -20.79 -27.68
C LEU A 34 7.72 -21.11 -28.32
N LYS A 35 7.84 -22.27 -29.01
CA LYS A 35 9.07 -22.73 -29.65
C LYS A 35 9.20 -22.29 -31.11
N SER A 36 8.15 -21.73 -31.71
CA SER A 36 8.17 -21.25 -33.09
C SER A 36 8.87 -19.90 -33.17
N ASP A 37 9.33 -19.53 -34.39
CA ASP A 37 9.86 -18.21 -34.69
C ASP A 37 8.79 -17.27 -35.29
N ASP A 38 7.51 -17.72 -35.34
CA ASP A 38 6.42 -16.94 -35.90
C ASP A 38 5.97 -15.83 -34.96
N THR A 39 6.60 -14.68 -35.11
CA THR A 39 6.35 -13.47 -34.33
C THR A 39 4.90 -12.97 -34.49
N ALA A 40 4.31 -13.12 -35.68
CA ALA A 40 2.94 -12.63 -35.94
C ALA A 40 1.91 -13.48 -35.19
N GLN A 41 2.04 -14.82 -35.26
CA GLN A 41 1.16 -15.71 -34.49
C GLN A 41 1.36 -15.53 -32.98
N LYS A 42 2.62 -15.33 -32.51
CA LYS A 42 2.87 -15.03 -31.09
C LYS A 42 2.17 -13.74 -30.65
N TYR A 43 2.25 -12.68 -31.45
CA TYR A 43 1.59 -11.42 -31.16
C TYR A 43 0.09 -11.59 -31.00
N THR A 44 -0.57 -12.15 -32.02
CA THR A 44 -2.04 -12.37 -32.01
C THR A 44 -2.45 -13.21 -30.80
N ARG A 45 -1.72 -14.31 -30.55
CA ARG A 45 -2.07 -15.19 -29.42
C ARG A 45 -1.80 -14.55 -28.05
N ALA A 46 -0.76 -13.75 -27.92
CA ALA A 46 -0.47 -12.99 -26.71
C ALA A 46 -1.58 -12.00 -26.40
N GLU A 47 -2.05 -11.26 -27.41
CA GLU A 47 -3.13 -10.30 -27.28
C GLU A 47 -4.45 -10.97 -26.88
N GLU A 48 -4.82 -12.08 -27.52
CA GLU A 48 -6.00 -12.86 -27.14
C GLU A 48 -5.95 -13.34 -25.69
N LEU A 49 -4.80 -13.86 -25.25
CA LEU A 49 -4.58 -14.34 -23.90
C LEU A 49 -4.58 -13.20 -22.88
N TYR A 50 -4.03 -12.05 -23.27
CA TYR A 50 -4.05 -10.85 -22.42
C TYR A 50 -5.48 -10.38 -22.20
N ASN A 51 -6.25 -10.18 -23.27
CA ASN A 51 -7.64 -9.74 -23.18
C ASN A 51 -8.48 -10.75 -22.38
N GLN A 52 -8.31 -12.03 -22.63
CA GLN A 52 -8.97 -13.09 -21.85
C GLN A 52 -8.56 -13.03 -20.37
N GLY A 53 -7.31 -12.71 -20.08
CA GLY A 53 -6.79 -12.56 -18.71
C GLY A 53 -7.42 -11.39 -17.98
N ILE A 54 -7.55 -10.24 -18.65
CA ILE A 54 -8.19 -9.05 -18.10
C ILE A 54 -9.70 -9.25 -17.91
N GLU A 55 -10.41 -9.75 -18.93
CA GLU A 55 -11.87 -9.88 -18.91
C GLU A 55 -12.37 -10.96 -17.93
N LYS A 56 -11.61 -12.03 -17.73
CA LYS A 56 -12.01 -13.18 -16.90
C LYS A 56 -11.22 -13.30 -15.60
N ASP A 57 -10.41 -12.29 -15.27
CA ASP A 57 -9.52 -12.29 -14.08
C ASP A 57 -8.68 -13.59 -14.00
N SER A 58 -8.02 -13.92 -15.12
CA SER A 58 -7.32 -15.19 -15.27
C SER A 58 -5.80 -15.02 -15.27
N ASP A 59 -5.18 -15.22 -14.12
CA ASP A 59 -3.72 -15.29 -13.94
C ASP A 59 -3.05 -16.23 -14.95
N LYS A 60 -3.68 -17.38 -15.21
CA LYS A 60 -3.12 -18.37 -16.15
C LYS A 60 -3.01 -17.79 -17.55
N SER A 61 -4.04 -17.04 -17.99
CA SER A 61 -4.04 -16.42 -19.32
C SER A 61 -3.03 -15.29 -19.37
N LEU A 62 -2.95 -14.43 -18.33
CA LEU A 62 -1.95 -13.36 -18.23
C LEU A 62 -0.53 -13.91 -18.24
N LYS A 63 -0.21 -14.93 -17.43
CA LYS A 63 1.12 -15.57 -17.42
C LYS A 63 1.51 -16.17 -18.76
N ARG A 64 0.56 -16.75 -19.48
CA ARG A 64 0.79 -17.28 -20.84
C ARG A 64 1.00 -16.15 -21.85
N SER A 65 0.22 -15.08 -21.76
CA SER A 65 0.41 -13.89 -22.58
C SER A 65 1.79 -13.28 -22.37
N LEU A 66 2.15 -13.01 -21.12
CA LEU A 66 3.42 -12.38 -20.73
C LEU A 66 4.63 -13.13 -21.32
N ARG A 67 4.65 -14.47 -21.23
CA ARG A 67 5.73 -15.27 -21.83
C ARG A 67 5.89 -15.10 -23.34
N LEU A 68 4.79 -14.90 -24.06
CA LEU A 68 4.85 -14.64 -25.52
C LEU A 68 5.29 -13.20 -25.78
N LEU A 69 4.76 -12.23 -25.01
CA LEU A 69 5.10 -10.81 -25.13
C LEU A 69 6.59 -10.57 -24.89
N GLU A 70 7.16 -11.13 -23.83
CA GLU A 70 8.59 -11.01 -23.52
C GLU A 70 9.50 -11.54 -24.65
N GLN A 71 9.09 -12.60 -25.34
CA GLN A 71 9.87 -13.14 -26.47
C GLN A 71 9.86 -12.24 -27.69
N ILE A 72 8.76 -11.53 -27.96
CA ILE A 72 8.60 -10.77 -29.20
C ILE A 72 8.83 -9.27 -29.01
N GLU A 73 8.68 -8.72 -27.81
CA GLU A 73 8.78 -7.29 -27.54
C GLU A 73 10.05 -6.63 -28.09
N PRO A 74 11.26 -7.23 -27.99
CA PRO A 74 12.47 -6.64 -28.56
C PRO A 74 12.39 -6.40 -30.07
N GLN A 75 11.63 -7.22 -30.80
CA GLN A 75 11.47 -7.13 -32.25
C GLN A 75 10.49 -6.04 -32.68
N PHE A 76 9.69 -5.50 -31.74
CA PHE A 76 8.71 -4.44 -31.99
C PHE A 76 9.18 -3.05 -31.56
N ARG A 77 10.38 -2.90 -31.02
CA ARG A 77 10.93 -1.59 -30.67
C ARG A 77 10.98 -0.67 -31.90
N GLY A 78 10.43 0.53 -31.74
CA GLY A 78 10.33 1.50 -32.84
C GLY A 78 9.24 1.22 -33.88
N LYS A 79 8.47 0.13 -33.73
CA LYS A 79 7.30 -0.16 -34.59
C LYS A 79 6.01 0.38 -33.95
N PRO A 80 4.95 0.64 -34.74
CA PRO A 80 3.68 1.14 -34.21
C PRO A 80 3.06 0.24 -33.13
N GLN A 81 3.21 -1.08 -33.26
CA GLN A 81 2.70 -2.04 -32.28
C GLN A 81 3.52 -2.10 -31.00
N GLY A 82 4.76 -1.57 -30.99
CA GLY A 82 5.68 -1.62 -29.86
C GLY A 82 5.13 -0.93 -28.61
N GLN A 83 4.43 0.18 -28.80
CA GLN A 83 3.76 0.90 -27.69
C GLN A 83 2.74 0.01 -26.98
N ARG A 84 1.85 -0.64 -27.73
CA ARG A 84 0.84 -1.53 -27.17
C ARG A 84 1.45 -2.73 -26.47
N LEU A 85 2.47 -3.32 -27.06
CA LEU A 85 3.22 -4.45 -26.50
C LEU A 85 3.84 -4.10 -25.15
N ALA A 86 4.60 -3.01 -25.09
CA ALA A 86 5.26 -2.57 -23.87
C ALA A 86 4.26 -2.26 -22.75
N TYR A 87 3.11 -1.63 -23.08
CA TYR A 87 2.04 -1.42 -22.11
C TYR A 87 1.45 -2.76 -21.63
N MET A 88 1.18 -3.71 -22.52
CA MET A 88 0.64 -5.01 -22.15
C MET A 88 1.57 -5.80 -21.22
N VAL A 89 2.90 -5.72 -21.43
CA VAL A 89 3.89 -6.32 -20.53
C VAL A 89 3.81 -5.70 -19.15
N ALA A 90 3.90 -4.36 -19.06
CA ALA A 90 3.85 -3.64 -17.80
C ALA A 90 2.53 -3.92 -17.04
N ASN A 91 1.40 -3.85 -17.76
CA ASN A 91 0.09 -4.07 -17.17
C ASN A 91 -0.14 -5.54 -16.78
N ALA A 92 0.43 -6.51 -17.50
CA ALA A 92 0.34 -7.92 -17.13
C ALA A 92 1.06 -8.19 -15.80
N HIS A 93 2.25 -7.62 -15.57
CA HIS A 93 2.91 -7.68 -14.26
C HIS A 93 2.06 -7.06 -13.16
N TYR A 94 1.46 -5.88 -13.42
CA TYR A 94 0.59 -5.22 -12.44
C TYR A 94 -0.63 -6.05 -12.08
N GLN A 95 -1.31 -6.63 -13.06
CA GLN A 95 -2.51 -7.47 -12.84
C GLN A 95 -2.17 -8.81 -12.16
N LEU A 96 -0.95 -9.30 -12.37
CA LEU A 96 -0.42 -10.47 -11.66
C LEU A 96 0.11 -10.15 -10.26
N GLU A 97 -0.10 -8.93 -9.78
CA GLU A 97 0.38 -8.44 -8.49
C GLU A 97 1.91 -8.49 -8.35
N ASP A 98 2.63 -8.58 -9.47
CA ASP A 98 4.08 -8.49 -9.48
C ASP A 98 4.51 -7.00 -9.36
N TYR A 99 4.22 -6.44 -8.21
CA TYR A 99 4.50 -5.04 -7.90
C TYR A 99 6.00 -4.72 -7.77
N TYR A 100 6.86 -5.72 -7.87
CA TYR A 100 8.32 -5.52 -7.98
C TYR A 100 8.74 -5.22 -9.41
N LEU A 101 8.24 -5.93 -10.40
CA LEU A 101 8.57 -5.71 -11.81
C LEU A 101 7.70 -4.65 -12.49
N ALA A 102 6.40 -4.59 -12.13
CA ALA A 102 5.47 -3.66 -12.76
C ALA A 102 5.97 -2.20 -12.81
N PRO A 103 6.51 -1.58 -11.73
CA PRO A 103 6.96 -0.19 -11.81
C PRO A 103 8.13 0.01 -12.79
N PHE A 104 9.04 -0.94 -12.93
CA PHE A 104 10.13 -0.85 -13.89
C PHE A 104 9.63 -0.93 -15.33
N GLU A 105 8.68 -1.82 -15.60
CA GLU A 105 8.09 -1.95 -16.92
C GLU A 105 7.23 -0.73 -17.31
N PHE A 106 6.49 -0.16 -16.37
CA PHE A 106 5.80 1.11 -16.61
C PHE A 106 6.76 2.28 -16.80
N GLU A 107 7.83 2.38 -16.01
CA GLU A 107 8.85 3.41 -16.19
C GLU A 107 9.50 3.30 -17.59
N ARG A 108 9.85 2.09 -18.02
CA ARG A 108 10.38 1.83 -19.36
C ARG A 108 9.38 2.20 -20.45
N PHE A 109 8.09 1.86 -20.26
CA PHE A 109 7.02 2.25 -21.17
C PHE A 109 6.92 3.78 -21.31
N LEU A 110 6.91 4.50 -20.20
CA LEU A 110 6.81 5.96 -20.16
C LEU A 110 8.03 6.66 -20.79
N GLN A 111 9.23 6.08 -20.63
CA GLN A 111 10.44 6.59 -21.29
C GLN A 111 10.39 6.42 -22.81
N LEU A 112 9.85 5.31 -23.30
CA LEU A 112 9.77 5.01 -24.73
C LEU A 112 8.59 5.71 -25.41
N TYR A 113 7.49 5.90 -24.70
CA TYR A 113 6.20 6.37 -25.23
C TYR A 113 5.56 7.45 -24.32
N PRO A 114 6.24 8.58 -24.09
CA PRO A 114 5.78 9.60 -23.14
C PRO A 114 4.46 10.28 -23.54
N ASN A 115 4.10 10.26 -24.82
CA ASN A 115 2.88 10.85 -25.37
C ASN A 115 1.80 9.79 -25.68
N SER A 116 1.90 8.61 -25.08
CA SER A 116 0.87 7.58 -25.22
C SER A 116 -0.44 8.00 -24.57
N ASP A 117 -1.57 7.58 -25.15
CA ASP A 117 -2.90 7.65 -24.51
C ASP A 117 -2.99 6.84 -23.21
N LYS A 118 -2.02 5.92 -22.99
CA LYS A 118 -1.87 5.12 -21.78
C LYS A 118 -0.85 5.70 -20.78
N ALA A 119 -0.27 6.89 -21.05
CA ALA A 119 0.78 7.44 -20.22
C ALA A 119 0.28 7.80 -18.80
N GLU A 120 -0.89 8.41 -18.68
CA GLU A 120 -1.49 8.72 -17.38
C GLU A 120 -1.77 7.46 -16.56
N GLU A 121 -2.44 6.48 -17.16
CA GLU A 121 -2.74 5.20 -16.51
C GLU A 121 -1.47 4.46 -16.08
N ALA A 122 -0.44 4.45 -16.93
CA ALA A 122 0.84 3.83 -16.64
C ALA A 122 1.57 4.50 -15.48
N GLU A 123 1.57 5.84 -15.41
CA GLU A 123 2.18 6.61 -14.33
C GLU A 123 1.46 6.38 -13.00
N PHE A 124 0.12 6.36 -13.02
CA PHE A 124 -0.66 5.98 -11.86
C PHE A 124 -0.37 4.54 -11.38
N LYS A 125 -0.39 3.54 -12.28
CA LYS A 125 -0.13 2.13 -11.92
C LYS A 125 1.30 1.90 -11.44
N MET A 126 2.27 2.64 -11.98
CA MET A 126 3.64 2.65 -11.48
C MET A 126 3.67 3.12 -10.01
N ALA A 127 3.03 4.24 -9.70
CA ALA A 127 2.94 4.76 -8.33
C ALA A 127 2.17 3.82 -7.40
N ALA A 128 1.02 3.30 -7.87
CA ALA A 128 0.19 2.34 -7.12
C ALA A 128 0.93 1.03 -6.80
N SER A 129 1.87 0.61 -7.64
CA SER A 129 2.69 -0.58 -7.36
C SER A 129 3.51 -0.41 -6.07
N TYR A 130 4.07 0.78 -5.81
CA TYR A 130 4.77 1.08 -4.55
C TYR A 130 3.82 1.13 -3.36
N PHE A 131 2.57 1.60 -3.56
CA PHE A 131 1.55 1.55 -2.52
C PHE A 131 1.29 0.11 -2.06
N TYR A 132 1.09 -0.82 -2.99
CA TYR A 132 0.85 -2.24 -2.68
C TYR A 132 2.07 -2.94 -2.07
N ARG A 133 3.30 -2.49 -2.41
CA ARG A 133 4.53 -2.98 -1.78
C ARG A 133 4.75 -2.47 -0.36
N SER A 134 4.11 -1.34 0.00
CA SER A 134 4.29 -0.71 1.30
C SER A 134 3.95 -1.68 2.45
N PRO A 135 4.90 -2.03 3.32
CA PRO A 135 4.69 -3.04 4.35
C PRO A 135 3.88 -2.51 5.54
N LYS A 136 3.70 -3.33 6.59
CA LYS A 136 3.11 -2.88 7.86
C LYS A 136 3.96 -1.76 8.46
N TYR A 137 3.32 -0.84 9.22
CA TYR A 137 3.95 0.36 9.78
C TYR A 137 5.21 0.09 10.63
N ASN A 138 5.29 -1.06 11.30
CA ASN A 138 6.40 -1.42 12.18
C ASN A 138 7.65 -1.96 11.47
N LEU A 139 7.58 -2.18 10.15
CA LEU A 139 8.71 -2.61 9.32
C LEU A 139 9.43 -1.41 8.69
N ASP A 140 10.43 -1.68 7.84
CA ASP A 140 11.08 -0.66 7.02
C ASP A 140 10.07 0.03 6.10
N GLN A 141 10.16 1.35 5.95
CA GLN A 141 9.19 2.16 5.20
C GLN A 141 9.76 2.74 3.89
N THR A 142 10.83 2.18 3.38
CA THR A 142 11.46 2.64 2.12
C THR A 142 10.47 2.65 0.97
N ASP A 143 9.70 1.56 0.78
CA ASP A 143 8.68 1.51 -0.28
C ASP A 143 7.49 2.44 -0.01
N THR A 144 7.16 2.70 1.26
CA THR A 144 6.12 3.68 1.64
C THR A 144 6.52 5.09 1.21
N HIS A 145 7.76 5.50 1.49
CA HIS A 145 8.27 6.81 1.07
C HIS A 145 8.30 6.94 -0.45
N LYS A 146 8.76 5.90 -1.16
CA LYS A 146 8.72 5.86 -2.63
C LYS A 146 7.29 5.95 -3.17
N GLY A 147 6.35 5.26 -2.54
CA GLY A 147 4.94 5.32 -2.91
C GLY A 147 4.38 6.73 -2.81
N ILE A 148 4.63 7.43 -1.69
CA ILE A 148 4.21 8.83 -1.51
C ILE A 148 4.85 9.73 -2.57
N GLU A 149 6.17 9.59 -2.80
CA GLU A 149 6.89 10.37 -3.83
C GLU A 149 6.27 10.19 -5.22
N LYS A 150 6.06 8.93 -5.65
CA LYS A 150 5.53 8.65 -6.99
C LYS A 150 4.07 9.06 -7.14
N LEU A 151 3.24 8.90 -6.11
CA LEU A 151 1.86 9.39 -6.09
C LEU A 151 1.83 10.93 -6.16
N GLN A 152 2.72 11.62 -5.46
CA GLN A 152 2.81 13.08 -5.52
C GLN A 152 3.26 13.58 -6.92
N ILE A 153 4.21 12.89 -7.56
CA ILE A 153 4.62 13.18 -8.95
C ILE A 153 3.42 13.05 -9.89
N TYR A 154 2.65 11.96 -9.76
CA TYR A 154 1.43 11.75 -10.54
C TYR A 154 0.41 12.89 -10.32
N LEU A 155 0.09 13.21 -9.07
CA LEU A 155 -0.87 14.26 -8.72
C LEU A 155 -0.45 15.66 -9.19
N ASN A 156 0.84 15.96 -9.16
CA ASN A 156 1.36 17.23 -9.66
C ASN A 156 1.23 17.36 -11.20
N LYS A 157 1.37 16.21 -11.90
CA LYS A 157 1.29 16.17 -13.36
C LYS A 157 -0.15 16.10 -13.88
N TYR A 158 -1.02 15.40 -13.15
CA TYR A 158 -2.42 15.18 -13.50
C TYR A 158 -3.35 15.57 -12.33
N PRO A 159 -3.47 16.88 -12.00
CA PRO A 159 -4.26 17.29 -10.83
C PRO A 159 -5.76 16.96 -10.95
N ASP A 160 -6.29 16.96 -12.18
CA ASP A 160 -7.68 16.62 -12.51
C ASP A 160 -7.76 15.33 -13.33
N GLY A 161 -6.77 14.45 -13.21
CA GLY A 161 -6.68 13.21 -13.97
C GLY A 161 -7.68 12.14 -13.51
N GLU A 162 -7.88 11.12 -14.36
CA GLU A 162 -8.84 10.02 -14.12
C GLU A 162 -8.59 9.30 -12.78
N TYR A 163 -7.32 9.24 -12.32
CA TYR A 163 -6.96 8.50 -11.11
C TYR A 163 -6.58 9.41 -9.93
N SER A 164 -6.81 10.73 -10.02
CA SER A 164 -6.33 11.70 -9.02
C SER A 164 -6.97 11.51 -7.65
N ASP A 165 -8.26 11.24 -7.57
CA ASP A 165 -8.94 10.95 -6.31
C ASP A 165 -8.33 9.72 -5.64
N LYS A 166 -8.16 8.63 -6.40
CA LYS A 166 -7.59 7.38 -5.90
C LYS A 166 -6.12 7.55 -5.49
N ALA A 167 -5.35 8.34 -6.23
CA ALA A 167 -3.96 8.65 -5.89
C ALA A 167 -3.86 9.45 -4.58
N ASN A 168 -4.76 10.41 -4.35
CA ASN A 168 -4.86 11.16 -3.10
C ASN A 168 -5.22 10.25 -1.91
N GLU A 169 -6.19 9.36 -2.07
CA GLU A 169 -6.55 8.36 -1.05
C GLU A 169 -5.35 7.47 -0.69
N MET A 170 -4.65 6.96 -1.70
CA MET A 170 -3.45 6.13 -1.51
C MET A 170 -2.34 6.90 -0.80
N ALA A 171 -2.05 8.14 -1.22
CA ALA A 171 -1.02 8.98 -0.58
C ALA A 171 -1.37 9.27 0.88
N THR A 172 -2.62 9.60 1.18
CA THR A 172 -3.12 9.82 2.54
C THR A 172 -2.99 8.56 3.40
N ALA A 173 -3.33 7.39 2.86
CA ALA A 173 -3.18 6.13 3.58
C ALA A 173 -1.72 5.79 3.90
N LEU A 174 -0.78 6.07 2.99
CA LEU A 174 0.65 5.90 3.22
C LEU A 174 1.18 6.90 4.25
N GLN A 175 0.75 8.16 4.18
CA GLN A 175 1.11 9.19 5.15
C GLN A 175 0.63 8.82 6.55
N THR A 176 -0.63 8.42 6.70
CA THR A 176 -1.19 7.94 7.97
C THR A 176 -0.42 6.73 8.52
N LYS A 177 0.08 5.85 7.65
CA LYS A 177 0.93 4.72 8.06
C LYS A 177 2.26 5.18 8.66
N LEU A 178 2.90 6.19 8.09
CA LEU A 178 4.14 6.79 8.64
C LEU A 178 3.87 7.49 9.98
N GLU A 179 2.78 8.24 10.07
CA GLU A 179 2.32 8.87 11.31
C GLU A 179 2.07 7.84 12.41
N LYS A 180 1.40 6.72 12.07
CA LYS A 180 1.21 5.62 13.01
C LYS A 180 2.54 5.07 13.51
N LYS A 181 3.53 4.91 12.64
CA LYS A 181 4.87 4.45 13.04
C LYS A 181 5.51 5.41 14.05
N ALA A 182 5.50 6.70 13.75
CA ALA A 182 6.07 7.73 14.63
C ALA A 182 5.36 7.77 15.99
N PHE A 183 4.03 7.73 15.98
CA PHE A 183 3.20 7.66 17.19
C PHE A 183 3.50 6.41 18.03
N GLU A 184 3.55 5.23 17.42
CA GLU A 184 3.81 3.97 18.15
C GLU A 184 5.25 3.92 18.72
N ILE A 185 6.23 4.55 18.07
CA ILE A 185 7.58 4.70 18.63
C ILE A 185 7.55 5.57 19.89
N ALA A 186 6.85 6.72 19.86
CA ALA A 186 6.69 7.58 21.03
C ALA A 186 5.96 6.84 22.17
N LYS A 187 4.89 6.11 21.84
CA LYS A 187 4.14 5.27 22.78
C LYS A 187 4.97 4.14 23.37
N GLN A 188 5.90 3.59 22.61
CA GLN A 188 6.83 2.57 23.10
C GLN A 188 7.78 3.13 24.16
N TYR A 189 8.31 4.35 23.98
CA TYR A 189 9.11 5.02 25.03
C TYR A 189 8.30 5.22 26.31
N HIS A 190 7.03 5.60 26.21
CA HIS A 190 6.13 5.70 27.37
C HIS A 190 5.99 4.35 28.08
N LYS A 191 5.66 3.28 27.35
CA LYS A 191 5.48 1.92 27.91
C LYS A 191 6.73 1.37 28.58
N THR A 192 7.90 1.73 28.09
CA THR A 192 9.19 1.31 28.64
C THR A 192 9.74 2.27 29.68
N GLN A 193 8.91 3.25 30.14
CA GLN A 193 9.23 4.22 31.19
C GLN A 193 10.37 5.19 30.86
N TYR A 194 10.74 5.33 29.58
CA TYR A 194 11.65 6.36 29.11
C TYR A 194 10.91 7.69 28.89
N TYR A 195 10.28 8.20 29.96
CA TYR A 195 9.33 9.31 29.89
C TYR A 195 9.89 10.60 29.24
N LYS A 196 11.15 10.95 29.47
CA LYS A 196 11.77 12.09 28.78
C LYS A 196 11.81 11.90 27.27
N ALA A 197 12.18 10.70 26.80
CA ALA A 197 12.20 10.38 25.40
C ALA A 197 10.78 10.34 24.81
N ALA A 198 9.79 9.83 25.57
CA ALA A 198 8.38 9.84 25.18
C ALA A 198 7.88 11.27 24.98
N ILE A 199 8.10 12.18 25.95
CA ILE A 199 7.68 13.59 25.86
C ILE A 199 8.29 14.26 24.62
N ALA A 200 9.60 14.10 24.42
CA ALA A 200 10.28 14.66 23.25
C ALA A 200 9.73 14.11 21.94
N SER A 201 9.49 12.78 21.87
CA SER A 201 8.94 12.13 20.66
C SER A 201 7.50 12.58 20.39
N PHE A 202 6.65 12.72 21.41
CA PHE A 202 5.30 13.24 21.25
C PHE A 202 5.29 14.73 20.87
N ASN A 203 6.20 15.54 21.39
CA ASN A 203 6.35 16.93 20.97
C ASN A 203 6.66 17.04 19.48
N ASN A 204 7.63 16.25 18.97
CA ASN A 204 7.97 16.20 17.56
C ASN A 204 6.78 15.70 16.73
N PHE A 205 6.15 14.60 17.16
CA PHE A 205 4.98 14.06 16.48
C PHE A 205 3.85 15.09 16.32
N LEU A 206 3.52 15.80 17.39
CA LEU A 206 2.46 16.82 17.42
C LEU A 206 2.79 18.05 16.55
N ALA A 207 4.07 18.40 16.45
CA ALA A 207 4.54 19.49 15.61
C ALA A 207 4.52 19.12 14.12
N ASP A 208 4.99 17.92 13.79
CA ASP A 208 5.16 17.47 12.42
C ASP A 208 3.84 17.00 11.78
N ASN A 209 2.83 16.58 12.59
CA ASN A 209 1.60 15.96 12.11
C ASN A 209 0.33 16.67 12.65
N PRO A 210 0.05 17.92 12.24
CA PRO A 210 -1.06 18.71 12.77
C PRO A 210 -2.45 18.14 12.45
N GLY A 211 -2.57 17.34 11.38
CA GLY A 211 -3.84 16.72 10.92
C GLY A 211 -3.98 15.23 11.28
N SER A 212 -3.05 14.68 12.07
CA SER A 212 -3.03 13.24 12.35
C SER A 212 -4.23 12.75 13.15
N PRO A 213 -4.80 11.59 12.80
CA PRO A 213 -5.84 10.94 13.59
C PRO A 213 -5.34 10.47 14.97
N PHE A 214 -4.02 10.37 15.18
CA PHE A 214 -3.41 9.98 16.46
C PHE A 214 -3.13 11.18 17.38
N ARG A 215 -3.50 12.38 16.98
CA ARG A 215 -3.12 13.62 17.66
C ARG A 215 -3.69 13.74 19.07
N GLU A 216 -4.96 13.41 19.27
CA GLU A 216 -5.60 13.46 20.60
C GLU A 216 -4.91 12.48 21.57
N GLU A 217 -4.68 11.25 21.11
CA GLU A 217 -3.99 10.23 21.91
C GLU A 217 -2.54 10.62 22.21
N ALA A 218 -1.85 11.31 21.28
CA ALA A 218 -0.51 11.81 21.49
C ALA A 218 -0.43 12.90 22.57
N TYR A 219 -1.40 13.81 22.62
CA TYR A 219 -1.52 14.78 23.71
C TYR A 219 -1.71 14.11 25.07
N PHE A 220 -2.57 13.09 25.13
CA PHE A 220 -2.80 12.31 26.33
C PHE A 220 -1.51 11.63 26.82
N TYR A 221 -0.83 10.85 25.97
CA TYR A 221 0.40 10.16 26.37
C TYR A 221 1.56 11.11 26.70
N ARG A 222 1.61 12.29 26.07
CA ARG A 222 2.56 13.34 26.44
C ARG A 222 2.34 13.81 27.87
N PHE A 223 1.08 14.13 28.22
CA PHE A 223 0.71 14.50 29.58
C PHE A 223 1.04 13.39 30.58
N ASP A 224 0.60 12.18 30.31
CA ASP A 224 0.80 11.03 31.18
C ASP A 224 2.29 10.72 31.39
N SER A 225 3.09 10.83 30.35
CA SER A 225 4.56 10.72 30.44
C SER A 225 5.17 11.80 31.32
N ALA A 226 4.69 13.04 31.23
CA ALA A 226 5.19 14.14 32.04
C ALA A 226 4.79 13.99 33.52
N TYR A 227 3.57 13.59 33.78
CA TYR A 227 3.10 13.27 35.13
C TYR A 227 3.91 12.13 35.77
N LEU A 228 4.07 11.01 35.06
CA LEU A 228 4.84 9.87 35.55
C LEU A 228 6.33 10.24 35.73
N LEU A 229 6.89 11.07 34.87
CA LEU A 229 8.23 11.60 35.05
C LEU A 229 8.35 12.44 36.32
N ALA A 230 7.34 13.31 36.58
CA ALA A 230 7.35 14.19 37.74
C ALA A 230 7.31 13.41 39.06
N ILE A 231 6.35 12.49 39.20
CA ILE A 231 6.16 11.73 40.46
C ILE A 231 7.29 10.74 40.77
N ASN A 232 8.04 10.33 39.74
CA ASN A 232 9.23 9.48 39.86
C ASN A 232 10.55 10.27 39.91
N SER A 233 10.49 11.57 40.17
CA SER A 233 11.67 12.46 40.23
C SER A 233 12.11 12.73 41.66
N PHE A 234 13.38 13.14 41.82
CA PHE A 234 13.84 13.74 43.05
C PHE A 234 13.06 15.03 43.36
N GLN A 235 12.83 15.29 44.63
CA GLN A 235 12.00 16.41 45.08
C GLN A 235 12.43 17.78 44.47
N VAL A 236 13.72 18.00 44.30
CA VAL A 236 14.29 19.22 43.70
C VAL A 236 13.81 19.48 42.26
N LEU A 237 13.43 18.45 41.53
CA LEU A 237 12.94 18.53 40.13
C LEU A 237 11.43 18.36 40.02
N MET A 238 10.78 17.96 41.09
CA MET A 238 9.37 17.56 41.08
C MET A 238 8.45 18.73 40.79
N GLU A 239 8.66 19.86 41.44
CA GLU A 239 7.81 21.06 41.28
C GLU A 239 7.78 21.53 39.81
N GLU A 240 8.93 21.70 39.18
CA GLU A 240 9.02 22.12 37.77
C GLU A 240 8.32 21.16 36.85
N ARG A 241 8.53 19.83 37.04
CA ARG A 241 7.95 18.80 36.21
C ARG A 241 6.44 18.64 36.39
N LEU A 242 5.93 18.86 37.60
CA LEU A 242 4.49 18.88 37.85
C LEU A 242 3.82 20.06 37.15
N LYS A 243 4.46 21.24 37.16
CA LYS A 243 4.01 22.40 36.39
C LYS A 243 3.98 22.14 34.92
N GLU A 244 5.02 21.53 34.36
CA GLU A 244 5.06 21.12 32.93
C GLU A 244 3.92 20.14 32.61
N ALA A 245 3.69 19.12 33.43
CA ALA A 245 2.60 18.18 33.26
C ALA A 245 1.23 18.89 33.28
N LYS A 246 1.04 19.85 34.20
CA LYS A 246 -0.19 20.65 34.26
C LYS A 246 -0.39 21.48 32.98
N ASP A 247 0.66 22.09 32.45
CA ASP A 247 0.61 22.85 31.20
C ASP A 247 0.23 21.96 30.00
N PHE A 248 0.69 20.72 29.98
CA PHE A 248 0.26 19.74 28.97
C PHE A 248 -1.20 19.35 29.10
N TYR A 249 -1.73 19.22 30.33
CA TYR A 249 -3.16 19.03 30.56
C TYR A 249 -3.99 20.20 30.04
N GLU A 250 -3.61 21.45 30.40
CA GLU A 250 -4.35 22.62 29.93
C GLU A 250 -4.29 22.76 28.41
N THR A 251 -3.15 22.38 27.80
CA THR A 251 -3.02 22.32 26.34
C THR A 251 -3.93 21.29 25.72
N TYR A 252 -4.01 20.07 26.29
CA TYR A 252 -4.96 19.05 25.86
C TYR A 252 -6.40 19.56 25.92
N LYS A 253 -6.81 20.07 27.09
CA LYS A 253 -8.17 20.58 27.33
C LYS A 253 -8.56 21.72 26.39
N LYS A 254 -7.60 22.57 26.02
CA LYS A 254 -7.80 23.66 25.06
C LYS A 254 -8.16 23.15 23.67
N TYR A 255 -7.45 22.10 23.18
CA TYR A 255 -7.70 21.52 21.85
C TYR A 255 -8.84 20.52 21.83
N TYR A 256 -9.09 19.84 22.94
CA TYR A 256 -10.09 18.78 23.10
C TYR A 256 -10.92 19.01 24.38
N PRO A 257 -11.80 20.04 24.41
CA PRO A 257 -12.57 20.39 25.62
C PRO A 257 -13.55 19.30 26.08
N GLU A 258 -13.95 18.41 25.15
CA GLU A 258 -14.77 17.22 25.40
C GLU A 258 -14.01 15.93 25.02
N GLY A 259 -12.69 15.96 25.11
CA GLY A 259 -11.81 14.87 24.68
C GLY A 259 -12.01 13.59 25.49
N GLN A 260 -11.91 12.46 24.79
CA GLN A 260 -12.18 11.13 25.37
C GLN A 260 -11.24 10.73 26.52
N TYR A 261 -10.05 11.36 26.63
CA TYR A 261 -9.07 11.06 27.67
C TYR A 261 -9.20 11.93 28.93
N LEU A 262 -10.03 12.99 28.94
CA LEU A 262 -10.24 13.84 30.14
C LEU A 262 -10.59 13.06 31.40
N PRO A 263 -11.48 12.04 31.38
CA PRO A 263 -11.75 11.26 32.56
C PRO A 263 -10.54 10.54 33.14
N GLN A 264 -9.65 10.03 32.26
CA GLN A 264 -8.43 9.32 32.65
C GLN A 264 -7.37 10.28 33.22
N MET A 265 -7.36 11.54 32.79
CA MET A 265 -6.42 12.55 33.24
C MET A 265 -6.80 13.19 34.56
N LYS A 266 -8.07 13.05 35.01
CA LYS A 266 -8.61 13.74 36.16
C LYS A 266 -7.88 13.44 37.48
N ASP A 267 -7.64 12.16 37.75
CA ASP A 267 -7.01 11.73 39.00
C ASP A 267 -5.54 12.19 39.05
N ALA A 268 -4.83 12.12 37.92
CA ALA A 268 -3.48 12.63 37.82
C ALA A 268 -3.40 14.15 38.01
N LEU A 269 -4.38 14.90 37.46
CA LEU A 269 -4.47 16.36 37.67
C LEU A 269 -4.72 16.71 39.14
N GLU A 270 -5.60 15.98 39.83
CA GLU A 270 -5.86 16.16 41.24
C GLU A 270 -4.60 15.90 42.07
N ASP A 271 -3.87 14.82 41.82
CA ASP A 271 -2.57 14.55 42.46
C ASP A 271 -1.54 15.64 42.19
N ILE A 272 -1.43 16.12 40.94
CA ILE A 272 -0.57 17.24 40.56
C ILE A 272 -0.89 18.49 41.42
N ASN A 273 -2.17 18.87 41.51
CA ASN A 273 -2.59 20.05 42.25
C ASN A 273 -2.31 19.91 43.76
N ASN A 274 -2.56 18.72 44.33
CA ASN A 274 -2.30 18.43 45.74
C ASN A 274 -0.82 18.50 46.07
N ARG A 275 0.06 17.96 45.21
CA ARG A 275 1.50 18.01 45.37
C ARG A 275 2.04 19.43 45.25
N LEU A 276 1.56 20.18 44.28
CA LEU A 276 2.02 21.60 44.07
C LEU A 276 1.64 22.53 45.26
N GLN A 277 0.65 22.19 46.10
CA GLN A 277 0.35 22.95 47.31
C GLN A 277 1.39 22.75 48.42
N ASN A 278 2.25 21.73 48.29
CA ASN A 278 3.25 21.40 49.30
C ASN A 278 4.65 21.94 48.95
N PHE A 279 4.79 22.65 47.82
CA PHE A 279 5.97 23.37 47.40
C PHE A 279 5.80 24.87 47.60
#